data_1eeb57034baf54a538f5ee5218948155
#
_entry.id   1eeb57034baf54a538f5ee5218948155
#
_cell.length_a   1.000
_cell.length_b   1.000
_cell.length_c   1.000
_cell.angle_alpha   90.00
_cell.angle_beta   90.00
_cell.angle_gamma   90.00
#
_symmetry.space_group_name_H-M   'P 1'
#
loop_
_entity.id
_entity.type
_entity.pdbx_description
1 polymer ?
#
loop_
_entity_poly.entity_id
_entity_poly.type
_entity_poly.pdbx_seq_one_letter_code
_entity_poly.pdbx_strand_id
1 'polypeptide(L)'
;MPKQFQLLGGKPVVMVTLERLHAIDPTMQLILVLPAEHIELWKEMCKEYSFAVPLVLAQGGSTRFHSVQNGLAQVDDIDEALVGVHDGVRPFVSSSVLAGCFSKAWVYGAAIPMLDVQDSLRHIVGGNGVTEVVPRDRYRLVQTPQVFRLSLLRRAYEQRFVE
;
A
#
# COMPACT_ATOMS: atom_id res chain seq x y z
N MET A 1 -12.62 -15.00 -7.59
CA MET A 1 -11.61 -14.88 -6.50
C MET A 1 -11.04 -13.47 -6.53
N PRO A 2 -10.94 -12.77 -5.39
CA PRO A 2 -10.34 -11.44 -5.32
C PRO A 2 -8.88 -11.45 -5.77
N LYS A 3 -8.46 -10.34 -6.41
CA LYS A 3 -7.13 -10.27 -7.06
C LYS A 3 -5.94 -10.55 -6.12
N GLN A 4 -6.05 -10.19 -4.83
CA GLN A 4 -4.99 -10.41 -3.84
C GLN A 4 -4.76 -11.88 -3.51
N PHE A 5 -5.73 -12.75 -3.80
CA PHE A 5 -5.64 -14.19 -3.60
C PHE A 5 -5.37 -14.98 -4.89
N GLN A 6 -5.24 -14.30 -6.03
CA GLN A 6 -4.78 -14.95 -7.26
C GLN A 6 -3.36 -15.49 -7.08
N LEU A 7 -3.07 -16.61 -7.74
CA LEU A 7 -1.78 -17.28 -7.58
C LEU A 7 -0.71 -16.64 -8.46
N LEU A 8 0.43 -16.40 -7.87
CA LEU A 8 1.67 -16.02 -8.52
C LEU A 8 2.73 -17.07 -8.17
N GLY A 9 3.16 -17.86 -9.15
CA GLY A 9 4.11 -18.94 -8.90
C GLY A 9 3.60 -20.01 -7.92
N GLY A 10 2.28 -20.26 -7.91
CA GLY A 10 1.66 -21.27 -7.02
C GLY A 10 1.31 -20.76 -5.61
N LYS A 11 1.51 -19.48 -5.29
CA LYS A 11 1.21 -18.90 -3.97
C LYS A 11 0.35 -17.64 -4.15
N PRO A 12 -0.61 -17.33 -3.24
CA PRO A 12 -1.38 -16.09 -3.28
C PRO A 12 -0.49 -14.85 -3.34
N VAL A 13 -0.79 -13.91 -4.25
CA VAL A 13 0.08 -12.73 -4.47
C VAL A 13 0.29 -11.89 -3.21
N VAL A 14 -0.70 -11.80 -2.34
CA VAL A 14 -0.57 -11.08 -1.06
C VAL A 14 0.46 -11.76 -0.15
N MET A 15 0.54 -13.09 -0.12
CA MET A 15 1.56 -13.81 0.65
C MET A 15 2.97 -13.54 0.10
N VAL A 16 3.12 -13.58 -1.23
CA VAL A 16 4.40 -13.25 -1.90
C VAL A 16 4.83 -11.82 -1.56
N THR A 17 3.88 -10.87 -1.53
CA THR A 17 4.15 -9.48 -1.15
C THR A 17 4.63 -9.37 0.30
N LEU A 18 3.93 -10.03 1.24
CA LEU A 18 4.27 -10.01 2.67
C LEU A 18 5.62 -10.68 2.95
N GLU A 19 5.87 -11.84 2.34
CA GLU A 19 7.16 -12.53 2.42
C GLU A 19 8.31 -11.66 1.87
N ARG A 20 8.06 -10.94 0.76
CA ARG A 20 9.03 -10.03 0.20
C ARG A 20 9.37 -8.88 1.14
N LEU A 21 8.38 -8.25 1.76
CA LEU A 21 8.58 -7.18 2.71
C LEU A 21 9.34 -7.68 3.95
N HIS A 22 8.91 -8.80 4.51
CA HIS A 22 9.57 -9.42 5.66
C HIS A 22 11.01 -9.84 5.37
N ALA A 23 11.28 -10.35 4.16
CA ALA A 23 12.65 -10.70 3.76
C ALA A 23 13.57 -9.49 3.59
N ILE A 24 13.03 -8.31 3.26
CA ILE A 24 13.82 -7.06 3.18
C ILE A 24 14.15 -6.54 4.58
N ASP A 25 13.19 -6.55 5.49
CA ASP A 25 13.39 -6.13 6.88
C ASP A 25 12.51 -6.97 7.82
N PRO A 26 13.07 -8.02 8.45
CA PRO A 26 12.34 -8.87 9.39
C PRO A 26 11.89 -8.16 10.68
N THR A 27 12.42 -6.99 10.99
CA THR A 27 12.05 -6.20 12.18
C THR A 27 10.84 -5.31 11.95
N MET A 28 10.43 -5.15 10.70
CA MET A 28 9.28 -4.32 10.32
C MET A 28 7.98 -4.98 10.81
N GLN A 29 7.17 -4.23 11.56
CA GLN A 29 5.81 -4.64 11.88
C GLN A 29 4.96 -4.64 10.59
N LEU A 30 4.38 -5.77 10.26
CA LEU A 30 3.46 -5.90 9.13
C LEU A 30 2.02 -5.91 9.62
N ILE A 31 1.17 -5.11 8.98
CA ILE A 31 -0.26 -5.06 9.23
C ILE A 31 -0.98 -5.33 7.92
N LEU A 32 -1.70 -6.46 7.86
CA LEU A 32 -2.52 -6.81 6.71
C LEU A 32 -3.96 -6.35 6.94
N VAL A 33 -4.46 -5.48 6.07
CA VAL A 33 -5.84 -4.99 6.13
C VAL A 33 -6.65 -5.68 5.06
N LEU A 34 -7.68 -6.41 5.45
CA LEU A 34 -8.58 -7.15 4.55
C LEU A 34 -10.05 -6.80 4.82
N PRO A 35 -10.91 -6.81 3.78
CA PRO A 35 -12.37 -6.81 3.97
C PRO A 35 -12.80 -7.94 4.92
N ALA A 36 -13.84 -7.70 5.72
CA ALA A 36 -14.31 -8.65 6.73
C ALA A 36 -14.60 -10.04 6.13
N GLU A 37 -15.23 -10.06 4.95
CA GLU A 37 -15.58 -11.28 4.21
C GLU A 37 -14.38 -12.10 3.73
N HIS A 38 -13.17 -11.53 3.76
CA HIS A 38 -11.96 -12.21 3.32
C HIS A 38 -11.07 -12.71 4.47
N ILE A 39 -11.40 -12.40 5.71
CA ILE A 39 -10.57 -12.75 6.88
C ILE A 39 -10.49 -14.26 7.08
N GLU A 40 -11.63 -14.95 7.00
CA GLU A 40 -11.64 -16.42 7.18
C GLU A 40 -10.92 -17.12 6.03
N LEU A 41 -11.14 -16.69 4.79
CA LEU A 41 -10.41 -17.21 3.62
C LEU A 41 -8.88 -17.03 3.78
N TRP A 42 -8.46 -15.88 4.29
CA TRP A 42 -7.04 -15.63 4.60
C TRP A 42 -6.49 -16.63 5.61
N LYS A 43 -7.22 -16.89 6.70
CA LYS A 43 -6.80 -17.88 7.74
C LYS A 43 -6.70 -19.29 7.19
N GLU A 44 -7.63 -19.70 6.33
CA GLU A 44 -7.60 -21.01 5.66
C GLU A 44 -6.38 -21.11 4.74
N MET A 45 -6.12 -20.10 3.92
CA MET A 45 -4.94 -20.04 3.06
C MET A 45 -3.63 -20.05 3.86
N CYS A 46 -3.56 -19.37 5.01
CA CYS A 46 -2.38 -19.42 5.88
C CYS A 46 -2.05 -20.87 6.31
N LYS A 47 -3.07 -21.68 6.60
CA LYS A 47 -2.88 -23.11 6.94
C LYS A 47 -2.45 -23.90 5.70
N GLU A 48 -3.15 -23.72 4.58
CA GLU A 48 -2.88 -24.43 3.33
C GLU A 48 -1.45 -24.21 2.83
N TYR A 49 -0.99 -22.94 2.86
CA TYR A 49 0.34 -22.56 2.37
C TYR A 49 1.42 -22.56 3.46
N SER A 50 1.10 -22.98 4.70
CA SER A 50 2.03 -22.92 5.85
C SER A 50 2.68 -21.54 6.00
N PHE A 51 1.87 -20.47 5.85
CA PHE A 51 2.35 -19.10 5.90
C PHE A 51 2.73 -18.70 7.32
N ALA A 52 4.01 -18.34 7.52
CA ALA A 52 4.60 -18.15 8.85
C ALA A 52 5.11 -16.71 9.10
N VAL A 53 4.91 -15.77 8.16
CA VAL A 53 5.33 -14.37 8.37
C VAL A 53 4.48 -13.74 9.49
N PRO A 54 5.11 -13.22 10.56
CA PRO A 54 4.39 -12.58 11.64
C PRO A 54 3.73 -11.28 11.14
N LEU A 55 2.46 -11.10 11.45
CA LEU A 55 1.72 -9.89 11.10
C LEU A 55 0.51 -9.67 12.02
N VAL A 56 0.03 -8.43 12.05
CA VAL A 56 -1.26 -8.07 12.64
C VAL A 56 -2.31 -8.06 11.53
N LEU A 57 -3.46 -8.70 11.77
CA LEU A 57 -4.59 -8.69 10.84
C LEU A 57 -5.60 -7.64 11.30
N ALA A 58 -5.94 -6.71 10.42
CA ALA A 58 -6.94 -5.68 10.66
C ALA A 58 -8.10 -5.79 9.66
N GLN A 59 -9.30 -5.46 10.11
CA GLN A 59 -10.46 -5.38 9.24
C GLN A 59 -10.44 -4.07 8.45
N GLY A 60 -10.67 -4.13 7.15
CA GLY A 60 -10.83 -2.98 6.27
C GLY A 60 -12.14 -2.23 6.50
N GLY A 61 -12.20 -1.00 6.03
CA GLY A 61 -13.40 -0.17 6.05
C GLY A 61 -14.08 -0.09 4.67
N SER A 62 -15.10 0.74 4.57
CA SER A 62 -15.92 0.91 3.35
C SER A 62 -15.15 1.49 2.15
N THR A 63 -14.07 2.20 2.41
CA THR A 63 -13.20 2.79 1.38
C THR A 63 -11.72 2.49 1.67
N ARG A 64 -10.83 2.81 0.70
CA ARG A 64 -9.39 2.75 0.92
C ARG A 64 -8.95 3.64 2.09
N PHE A 65 -9.56 4.81 2.25
CA PHE A 65 -9.30 5.72 3.36
C PHE A 65 -9.57 5.03 4.70
N HIS A 66 -10.78 4.51 4.90
CA HIS A 66 -11.17 3.84 6.15
C HIS A 66 -10.33 2.57 6.41
N SER A 67 -9.94 1.85 5.36
CA SER A 67 -9.06 0.68 5.50
C SER A 67 -7.68 1.06 6.02
N VAL A 68 -7.07 2.13 5.49
CA VAL A 68 -5.78 2.64 6.02
C VAL A 68 -5.94 3.16 7.44
N GLN A 69 -7.03 3.86 7.75
CA GLN A 69 -7.33 4.33 9.11
C GLN A 69 -7.40 3.17 10.12
N ASN A 70 -8.09 2.08 9.76
CA ASN A 70 -8.17 0.88 10.60
C ASN A 70 -6.80 0.19 10.77
N GLY A 71 -5.98 0.18 9.73
CA GLY A 71 -4.60 -0.30 9.81
C GLY A 71 -3.74 0.57 10.74
N LEU A 72 -3.85 1.89 10.64
CA LEU A 72 -3.12 2.83 11.50
C LEU A 72 -3.49 2.69 12.98
N ALA A 73 -4.73 2.31 13.28
CA ALA A 73 -5.17 2.03 14.64
C ALA A 73 -4.47 0.83 15.29
N GLN A 74 -3.82 -0.03 14.50
CA GLN A 74 -3.03 -1.18 14.98
C GLN A 74 -1.54 -0.85 15.19
N VAL A 75 -1.12 0.37 14.84
CA VAL A 75 0.27 0.81 15.02
C VAL A 75 0.42 1.39 16.41
N ASP A 76 1.40 0.90 17.17
CA ASP A 76 1.72 1.45 18.48
C ASP A 76 2.08 2.94 18.40
N ASP A 77 1.84 3.66 19.47
CA ASP A 77 2.17 5.09 19.57
C ASP A 77 3.66 5.23 19.92
N ILE A 78 4.49 5.11 18.89
CA ILE A 78 5.94 5.24 19.00
C ILE A 78 6.33 6.59 18.40
N ASP A 79 7.01 7.39 19.20
CA ASP A 79 7.58 8.66 18.75
C ASP A 79 8.50 8.41 17.54
N GLU A 80 8.35 9.28 16.52
CA GLU A 80 9.16 9.24 15.30
C GLU A 80 9.03 7.98 14.41
N ALA A 81 8.00 7.14 14.65
CA ALA A 81 7.77 5.98 13.78
C ALA A 81 7.47 6.39 12.33
N LEU A 82 7.93 5.55 11.38
CA LEU A 82 7.59 5.65 9.97
C LEU A 82 6.59 4.56 9.59
N VAL A 83 5.61 4.90 8.78
CA VAL A 83 4.61 3.96 8.28
C VAL A 83 4.60 3.95 6.75
N GLY A 84 4.72 2.77 6.17
CA GLY A 84 4.57 2.56 4.73
C GLY A 84 3.21 1.95 4.40
N VAL A 85 2.44 2.60 3.53
CA VAL A 85 1.21 2.03 2.96
C VAL A 85 1.56 1.39 1.62
N HIS A 86 1.36 0.07 1.52
CA HIS A 86 1.74 -0.72 0.35
C HIS A 86 0.56 -1.54 -0.19
N ASP A 87 0.46 -1.63 -1.50
CA ASP A 87 -0.56 -2.46 -2.15
C ASP A 87 -0.19 -3.94 -2.03
N GLY A 88 -1.05 -4.76 -1.43
CA GLY A 88 -0.83 -6.20 -1.22
C GLY A 88 -0.71 -7.04 -2.51
N VAL A 89 -0.95 -6.44 -3.67
CA VAL A 89 -0.80 -7.06 -4.99
C VAL A 89 0.45 -6.58 -5.75
N ARG A 90 1.43 -5.99 -5.06
CA ARG A 90 2.69 -5.49 -5.64
C ARG A 90 3.92 -6.21 -5.05
N PRO A 91 4.15 -7.47 -5.41
CA PRO A 91 5.18 -8.31 -4.76
C PRO A 91 6.63 -7.95 -5.17
N PHE A 92 6.82 -7.14 -6.22
CA PHE A 92 8.14 -6.89 -6.81
C PHE A 92 8.80 -5.59 -6.34
N VAL A 93 8.45 -5.09 -5.15
CA VAL A 93 9.16 -3.95 -4.58
C VAL A 93 10.63 -4.31 -4.33
N SER A 94 11.55 -3.45 -4.80
CA SER A 94 12.97 -3.65 -4.53
C SER A 94 13.36 -3.13 -3.15
N SER A 95 14.38 -3.74 -2.54
CA SER A 95 14.92 -3.28 -1.26
C SER A 95 15.43 -1.83 -1.34
N SER A 96 16.00 -1.42 -2.48
CA SER A 96 16.48 -0.05 -2.69
C SER A 96 15.35 0.97 -2.73
N VAL A 97 14.21 0.65 -3.38
CA VAL A 97 13.03 1.54 -3.39
C VAL A 97 12.42 1.64 -2.00
N LEU A 98 12.27 0.51 -1.29
CA LEU A 98 11.74 0.51 0.07
C LEU A 98 12.63 1.35 1.00
N ALA A 99 13.92 1.05 1.08
CA ALA A 99 14.87 1.78 1.91
C ALA A 99 14.94 3.27 1.54
N GLY A 100 14.93 3.59 0.25
CA GLY A 100 14.92 4.98 -0.24
C GLY A 100 13.68 5.76 0.20
N CYS A 101 12.50 5.15 0.19
CA CYS A 101 11.26 5.77 0.67
C CYS A 101 11.32 6.03 2.18
N PHE A 102 11.76 5.04 2.99
CA PHE A 102 11.89 5.21 4.43
C PHE A 102 12.92 6.28 4.78
N SER A 103 14.10 6.24 4.16
CA SER A 103 15.15 7.26 4.37
C SER A 103 14.68 8.67 4.04
N LYS A 104 13.97 8.86 2.92
CA LYS A 104 13.46 10.18 2.53
C LYS A 104 12.29 10.62 3.41
N ALA A 105 11.40 9.72 3.80
CA ALA A 105 10.32 10.05 4.72
C ALA A 105 10.83 10.46 6.11
N TRP A 106 11.94 9.86 6.56
CA TRP A 106 12.62 10.28 7.78
C TRP A 106 13.05 11.76 7.72
N VAL A 107 13.64 12.18 6.61
CA VAL A 107 14.14 13.55 6.44
C VAL A 107 13.01 14.54 6.16
N TYR A 108 12.12 14.20 5.21
CA TYR A 108 11.14 15.13 4.64
C TYR A 108 9.71 14.95 5.19
N GLY A 109 9.47 13.93 6.02
CA GLY A 109 8.15 13.61 6.58
C GLY A 109 7.29 12.69 5.72
N ALA A 110 7.51 12.66 4.39
CA ALA A 110 6.82 11.79 3.45
C ALA A 110 7.69 11.46 2.24
N ALA A 111 7.49 10.26 1.66
CA ALA A 111 8.12 9.86 0.40
C ALA A 111 7.22 8.90 -0.38
N ILE A 112 7.10 9.16 -1.69
CA ILE A 112 6.27 8.38 -2.61
C ILE A 112 7.11 8.03 -3.84
N PRO A 113 7.25 6.76 -4.22
CA PRO A 113 7.92 6.39 -5.47
C PRO A 113 7.03 6.72 -6.66
N MET A 114 7.62 7.22 -7.71
CA MET A 114 6.92 7.59 -8.93
C MET A 114 7.69 7.13 -10.16
N LEU A 115 6.95 6.84 -11.23
CA LEU A 115 7.49 6.48 -12.55
C LEU A 115 7.10 7.55 -13.57
N ASP A 116 7.96 7.73 -14.57
CA ASP A 116 7.63 8.54 -15.75
C ASP A 116 6.50 7.89 -16.55
N VAL A 117 5.63 8.71 -17.11
CA VAL A 117 4.59 8.25 -18.02
C VAL A 117 5.21 7.96 -19.38
N GLN A 118 5.15 6.70 -19.83
CA GLN A 118 5.68 6.29 -21.14
C GLN A 118 4.65 6.49 -22.25
N ASP A 119 3.37 6.26 -21.96
CA ASP A 119 2.27 6.35 -22.92
C ASP A 119 1.84 7.80 -23.18
N SER A 120 1.21 8.02 -24.33
CA SER A 120 0.55 9.30 -24.61
C SER A 120 -0.69 9.48 -23.76
N LEU A 121 -0.81 10.64 -23.12
CA LEU A 121 -1.96 10.97 -22.28
C LEU A 121 -2.93 11.87 -23.03
N ARG A 122 -4.21 11.69 -22.74
CA ARG A 122 -5.27 12.58 -23.18
C ARG A 122 -6.16 12.95 -21.99
N HIS A 123 -6.43 14.23 -21.86
CA HIS A 123 -7.39 14.77 -20.90
C HIS A 123 -8.80 14.73 -21.50
N ILE A 124 -9.78 14.18 -20.77
CA ILE A 124 -11.18 14.17 -21.18
C ILE A 124 -11.77 15.54 -20.82
N VAL A 125 -12.29 16.24 -21.84
CA VAL A 125 -12.88 17.57 -21.69
C VAL A 125 -14.39 17.44 -21.82
N GLY A 126 -15.12 17.63 -20.72
CA GLY A 126 -16.59 17.54 -20.72
C GLY A 126 -17.13 16.11 -20.87
N GLY A 127 -18.47 15.98 -20.99
CA GLY A 127 -19.18 14.69 -21.02
C GLY A 127 -19.27 14.00 -22.38
N ASN A 128 -18.74 14.58 -23.46
CA ASN A 128 -19.02 14.19 -24.85
C ASN A 128 -17.91 13.34 -25.49
N GLY A 129 -16.96 12.81 -24.70
CA GLY A 129 -15.83 12.03 -25.21
C GLY A 129 -14.78 12.88 -25.94
N VAL A 130 -14.88 14.21 -25.95
CA VAL A 130 -13.86 15.11 -26.47
C VAL A 130 -12.63 15.04 -25.58
N THR A 131 -11.46 14.92 -26.19
CA THR A 131 -10.19 14.84 -25.46
C THR A 131 -9.15 15.79 -26.04
N GLU A 132 -8.25 16.27 -25.19
CA GLU A 132 -7.10 17.08 -25.58
C GLU A 132 -5.77 16.38 -25.26
N VAL A 133 -4.73 16.73 -26.00
CA VAL A 133 -3.37 16.24 -25.77
C VAL A 133 -2.80 16.93 -24.55
N VAL A 134 -2.21 16.17 -23.62
CA VAL A 134 -1.48 16.73 -22.48
C VAL A 134 -0.01 16.31 -22.52
N PRO A 135 0.92 17.21 -22.11
CA PRO A 135 2.34 16.89 -22.05
C PRO A 135 2.58 15.84 -20.95
N ARG A 136 2.95 14.62 -21.33
CA ARG A 136 3.18 13.49 -20.41
C ARG A 136 4.32 13.74 -19.42
N ASP A 137 5.29 14.57 -19.76
CA ASP A 137 6.42 14.98 -18.91
C ASP A 137 6.00 15.72 -17.63
N ARG A 138 4.79 16.27 -17.60
CA ARG A 138 4.17 16.90 -16.41
C ARG A 138 3.45 15.94 -15.48
N TYR A 139 3.38 14.66 -15.83
CA TYR A 139 2.65 13.64 -15.06
C TYR A 139 3.60 12.55 -14.57
N ARG A 140 3.22 11.93 -13.47
CA ARG A 140 3.93 10.78 -12.89
C ARG A 140 2.94 9.71 -12.48
N LEU A 141 3.32 8.45 -12.64
CA LEU A 141 2.58 7.31 -12.12
C LEU A 141 3.01 7.04 -10.69
N VAL A 142 2.11 7.29 -9.75
CA VAL A 142 2.35 7.05 -8.32
C VAL A 142 2.37 5.55 -8.06
N GLN A 143 3.38 5.10 -7.31
CA GLN A 143 3.57 3.72 -6.91
C GLN A 143 3.47 3.56 -5.39
N THR A 144 3.67 2.34 -4.89
CA THR A 144 3.80 2.04 -3.47
C THR A 144 5.13 1.32 -3.21
N PRO A 145 5.71 1.43 -2.00
CA PRO A 145 5.15 1.95 -0.74
C PRO A 145 5.08 3.48 -0.71
N GLN A 146 4.01 4.01 -0.11
CA GLN A 146 3.90 5.42 0.25
C GLN A 146 4.26 5.54 1.73
N VAL A 147 5.37 6.18 2.05
CA VAL A 147 5.93 6.21 3.40
C VAL A 147 5.79 7.58 4.02
N PHE A 148 5.38 7.63 5.29
CA PHE A 148 5.13 8.86 6.05
C PHE A 148 5.64 8.74 7.47
N ARG A 149 5.92 9.86 8.12
CA ARG A 149 5.97 9.90 9.58
C ARG A 149 4.59 9.58 10.14
N LEU A 150 4.52 8.71 11.13
CA LEU A 150 3.27 8.26 11.74
C LEU A 150 2.42 9.44 12.22
N SER A 151 3.00 10.39 12.92
CA SER A 151 2.32 11.59 13.42
C SER A 151 1.70 12.44 12.30
N LEU A 152 2.41 12.58 11.17
CA LEU A 152 1.90 13.31 10.01
C LEU A 152 0.71 12.59 9.38
N LEU A 153 0.82 11.26 9.22
CA LEU A 153 -0.21 10.45 8.60
C LEU A 153 -1.48 10.40 9.48
N ARG A 154 -1.34 10.21 10.80
CA ARG A 154 -2.46 10.23 11.73
C ARG A 154 -3.23 11.56 11.66
N ARG A 155 -2.54 12.70 11.72
CA ARG A 155 -3.19 14.01 11.60
C ARG A 155 -3.93 14.18 10.27
N ALA A 156 -3.39 13.64 9.17
CA ALA A 156 -4.07 13.68 7.87
C ALA A 156 -5.37 12.85 7.88
N TYR A 157 -5.39 11.73 8.60
CA TYR A 157 -6.57 10.86 8.71
C TYR A 157 -7.60 11.33 9.76
N GLU A 158 -7.26 12.29 10.62
CA GLU A 158 -8.20 12.95 11.53
C GLU A 158 -9.06 14.02 10.82
N GLN A 159 -8.60 14.50 9.66
CA GLN A 159 -9.35 15.51 8.90
C GLN A 159 -10.62 14.87 8.30
N ARG A 160 -11.75 15.55 8.50
CA ARG A 160 -12.99 15.19 7.82
C ARG A 160 -12.91 15.68 6.38
N PHE A 161 -12.76 14.77 5.44
CA PHE A 161 -13.00 15.10 4.03
C PHE A 161 -14.51 15.14 3.82
N VAL A 162 -15.01 16.31 3.40
CA VAL A 162 -16.37 16.45 2.87
C VAL A 162 -16.25 16.06 1.40
N GLU A 163 -16.89 14.94 1.01
CA GLU A 163 -17.03 14.52 -0.38
C GLU A 163 -17.91 15.51 -1.16
#